data_847c45520b4870f70ca02ba4727c85d5
#
_entry.id   847c45520b4870f70ca02ba4727c85d5
#
_cell.length_a   1.000
_cell.length_b   1.000
_cell.length_c   1.000
_cell.angle_alpha   90.00
_cell.angle_beta   90.00
_cell.angle_gamma   90.00
#
_symmetry.space_group_name_H-M   'P 1'
#
loop_
_entity.id
_entity.type
_entity.pdbx_description
1 polymer ?
#
loop_
_entity_poly.entity_id
_entity_poly.type
_entity_poly.pdbx_seq_one_letter_code
_entity_poly.pdbx_strand_id
1 'polypeptide(L)'
;MIVFRQIELAFNKVRRSRDHFVLFTFLFLSISFNSCDSENASDCFQDTGEIVRNEVEVQDFEKITVFENVTLVIKQGDTQKVEIETGENLRDEVAAVVEDGRLILTDTNDCNYVRKYGATVVYVTTSNLTEIRSSTGFPIRSDGVLSFGSLSLFSESFTNPEAETTDGEFNLDLDVSSLRITVNGIAYFNLRGNVENFNINIAAGDSRIEAEELVAQNININHRGSNDVLIDPQLKISGVLRGTGDVLSYTRPVEIDVQELYNGRLIFVE
;
A
#
# COMPACT_ATOMS: atom_id res chain seq x y z
N MET A 1 -33.60 67.94 34.60
CA MET A 1 -34.27 67.32 33.44
C MET A 1 -33.31 67.00 32.27
N ILE A 2 -32.18 67.73 32.08
CA ILE A 2 -31.21 67.55 30.95
C ILE A 2 -30.26 66.37 31.17
N VAL A 3 -29.85 66.09 32.41
CA VAL A 3 -28.87 65.04 32.72
C VAL A 3 -29.45 63.63 32.51
N PHE A 4 -30.72 63.39 32.82
CA PHE A 4 -31.37 62.07 32.62
C PHE A 4 -31.50 61.71 31.13
N ARG A 5 -31.68 62.64 30.24
CA ARG A 5 -31.80 62.42 28.80
C ARG A 5 -30.49 62.07 28.15
N GLN A 6 -29.36 62.57 28.68
CA GLN A 6 -28.01 62.22 28.22
C GLN A 6 -27.62 60.77 28.60
N ILE A 7 -28.04 60.29 29.77
CA ILE A 7 -27.79 58.94 30.25
C ILE A 7 -28.57 57.92 29.43
N GLU A 8 -29.86 58.17 29.13
CA GLU A 8 -30.66 57.29 28.27
C GLU A 8 -30.10 57.15 26.84
N LEU A 9 -29.60 58.26 26.24
CA LEU A 9 -28.99 58.24 24.91
C LEU A 9 -27.68 57.42 24.90
N ALA A 10 -26.89 57.53 25.98
CA ALA A 10 -25.65 56.76 26.10
C ALA A 10 -25.93 55.27 26.27
N PHE A 11 -26.94 54.88 27.09
CA PHE A 11 -27.37 53.49 27.27
C PHE A 11 -27.91 52.85 25.98
N ASN A 12 -28.73 53.57 25.23
CA ASN A 12 -29.29 53.12 23.96
C ASN A 12 -28.20 52.96 22.89
N LYS A 13 -27.16 53.82 22.88
CA LYS A 13 -26.01 53.71 21.96
C LYS A 13 -25.13 52.49 22.24
N VAL A 14 -24.89 52.19 23.53
CA VAL A 14 -24.14 50.99 23.96
C VAL A 14 -24.91 49.71 23.66
N ARG A 15 -26.21 49.71 23.93
CA ARG A 15 -27.10 48.57 23.64
C ARG A 15 -27.14 48.26 22.14
N ARG A 16 -27.29 49.27 21.29
CA ARG A 16 -27.33 49.15 19.84
C ARG A 16 -25.97 48.68 19.25
N SER A 17 -24.86 49.14 19.85
CA SER A 17 -23.51 48.65 19.46
C SER A 17 -23.30 47.16 19.81
N ARG A 18 -23.81 46.72 20.96
CA ARG A 18 -23.75 45.33 21.40
C ARG A 18 -24.58 44.40 20.52
N ASP A 19 -25.79 44.85 20.14
CA ASP A 19 -26.68 44.07 19.27
C ASP A 19 -26.09 43.94 17.85
N HIS A 20 -25.42 44.96 17.33
CA HIS A 20 -24.70 44.89 16.05
C HIS A 20 -23.47 43.98 16.15
N PHE A 21 -22.76 43.99 17.26
CA PHE A 21 -21.60 43.10 17.47
C PHE A 21 -22.03 41.63 17.55
N VAL A 22 -23.10 41.34 18.27
CA VAL A 22 -23.68 39.96 18.35
C VAL A 22 -24.19 39.50 16.98
N LEU A 23 -24.89 40.39 16.25
CA LEU A 23 -25.36 40.07 14.89
C LEU A 23 -24.20 39.81 13.91
N PHE A 24 -23.12 40.60 14.01
CA PHE A 24 -21.92 40.43 13.17
C PHE A 24 -21.15 39.16 13.52
N THR A 25 -21.09 38.80 14.82
CA THR A 25 -20.46 37.55 15.28
C THR A 25 -21.29 36.33 14.84
N PHE A 26 -22.61 36.41 14.88
CA PHE A 26 -23.50 35.36 14.41
C PHE A 26 -23.45 35.18 12.89
N LEU A 27 -23.37 36.28 12.15
CA LEU A 27 -23.21 36.26 10.68
C LEU A 27 -21.86 35.72 10.28
N PHE A 28 -20.80 36.05 11.01
CA PHE A 28 -19.43 35.50 10.75
C PHE A 28 -19.36 34.00 11.08
N LEU A 29 -20.05 33.56 12.14
CA LEU A 29 -20.09 32.14 12.52
C LEU A 29 -20.89 31.31 11.51
N SER A 30 -21.96 31.87 10.92
CA SER A 30 -22.80 31.17 9.91
C SER A 30 -22.11 31.04 8.55
N ILE A 31 -21.10 31.85 8.22
CA ILE A 31 -20.30 31.77 6.98
C ILE A 31 -19.22 30.70 7.13
N SER A 32 -18.78 30.38 8.35
CA SER A 32 -17.73 29.41 8.62
C SER A 32 -18.16 27.95 8.46
N PHE A 33 -19.44 27.64 8.35
CA PHE A 33 -19.95 26.27 8.28
C PHE A 33 -20.19 25.72 6.86
N ASN A 34 -19.95 26.53 5.82
CA ASN A 34 -20.19 26.09 4.43
C ASN A 34 -18.91 25.86 3.61
N SER A 35 -17.74 25.70 4.26
CA SER A 35 -16.46 25.73 3.53
C SER A 35 -15.71 24.40 3.45
N CYS A 36 -16.25 23.28 3.93
CA CYS A 36 -15.48 22.03 4.02
C CYS A 36 -15.95 20.89 3.13
N ASP A 37 -16.89 21.14 2.22
CA ASP A 37 -17.45 20.08 1.37
C ASP A 37 -17.48 20.55 -0.09
N SER A 38 -16.33 20.81 -0.64
CA SER A 38 -16.19 21.34 -1.99
C SER A 38 -15.18 20.53 -2.78
N GLU A 39 -15.63 20.00 -3.89
CA GLU A 39 -14.87 19.43 -5.00
C GLU A 39 -13.67 20.31 -5.43
N ASN A 40 -13.71 21.59 -5.12
CA ASN A 40 -12.67 22.59 -5.38
C ASN A 40 -11.90 23.05 -4.14
N ALA A 41 -11.99 22.33 -3.01
CA ALA A 41 -11.09 22.61 -1.88
C ALA A 41 -9.65 22.27 -2.26
N SER A 42 -8.67 22.98 -1.68
CA SER A 42 -7.29 22.54 -1.87
C SER A 42 -7.11 21.14 -1.28
N ASP A 43 -6.32 20.30 -1.92
CA ASP A 43 -6.08 18.89 -1.60
C ASP A 43 -5.94 18.62 -0.09
N CYS A 44 -5.18 19.46 0.63
CA CYS A 44 -4.97 19.33 2.08
C CYS A 44 -6.24 19.40 2.95
N PHE A 45 -7.31 20.05 2.48
CA PHE A 45 -8.57 20.27 3.20
C PHE A 45 -9.77 19.64 2.48
N GLN A 46 -9.52 18.92 1.41
CA GLN A 46 -10.52 18.20 0.67
C GLN A 46 -10.99 17.00 1.49
N ASP A 47 -12.29 16.85 1.62
CA ASP A 47 -12.90 15.69 2.24
C ASP A 47 -13.00 14.55 1.21
N THR A 48 -13.17 13.33 1.67
CA THR A 48 -13.22 12.15 0.81
C THR A 48 -14.43 12.15 -0.13
N GLY A 49 -15.56 12.74 0.30
CA GLY A 49 -16.84 12.56 -0.38
C GLY A 49 -17.42 11.15 -0.22
N GLU A 50 -18.42 10.81 -1.02
CA GLU A 50 -18.96 9.44 -1.06
C GLU A 50 -17.94 8.48 -1.70
N ILE A 51 -17.85 7.26 -1.18
CA ILE A 51 -17.01 6.23 -1.79
C ILE A 51 -17.68 5.72 -3.06
N VAL A 52 -16.99 5.83 -4.17
CA VAL A 52 -17.45 5.37 -5.48
C VAL A 52 -16.49 4.31 -6.04
N ARG A 53 -17.04 3.30 -6.73
CA ARG A 53 -16.26 2.27 -7.40
C ARG A 53 -16.63 2.24 -8.88
N ASN A 54 -15.64 2.49 -9.71
CA ASN A 54 -15.81 2.61 -11.15
C ASN A 54 -14.82 1.72 -11.90
N GLU A 55 -15.29 1.07 -12.95
CA GLU A 55 -14.45 0.34 -13.88
C GLU A 55 -13.68 1.33 -14.77
N VAL A 56 -12.42 1.01 -15.05
CA VAL A 56 -11.54 1.77 -15.93
C VAL A 56 -11.15 0.87 -17.10
N GLU A 57 -11.38 1.36 -18.31
CA GLU A 57 -10.92 0.67 -19.53
C GLU A 57 -9.40 0.85 -19.66
N VAL A 58 -8.69 -0.27 -19.72
CA VAL A 58 -7.23 -0.31 -19.90
C VAL A 58 -6.86 -1.32 -20.98
N GLN A 59 -5.66 -1.18 -21.55
CA GLN A 59 -5.09 -2.18 -22.46
C GLN A 59 -4.66 -3.44 -21.68
N ASP A 60 -4.38 -4.54 -22.39
CA ASP A 60 -3.87 -5.77 -21.79
C ASP A 60 -2.51 -5.54 -21.10
N PHE A 61 -2.33 -6.15 -19.94
CA PHE A 61 -1.09 -6.09 -19.16
C PHE A 61 -0.81 -7.42 -18.45
N GLU A 62 0.45 -7.66 -18.15
CA GLU A 62 0.91 -8.82 -17.35
C GLU A 62 1.79 -8.37 -16.17
N LYS A 63 1.98 -7.08 -15.98
CA LYS A 63 2.79 -6.49 -14.91
C LYS A 63 2.03 -5.36 -14.25
N ILE A 64 2.26 -5.17 -12.96
CA ILE A 64 1.66 -4.06 -12.20
C ILE A 64 2.77 -3.31 -11.46
N THR A 65 2.73 -1.99 -11.47
CA THR A 65 3.44 -1.12 -10.53
C THR A 65 2.43 -0.32 -9.74
N VAL A 66 2.54 -0.36 -8.42
CA VAL A 66 1.67 0.37 -7.50
C VAL A 66 2.49 1.46 -6.83
N PHE A 67 2.13 2.70 -7.06
CA PHE A 67 2.72 3.88 -6.41
C PHE A 67 1.95 4.27 -5.15
N GLU A 68 2.41 5.31 -4.46
CA GLU A 68 1.92 5.73 -3.15
C GLU A 68 0.41 5.89 -3.06
N ASN A 69 -0.11 5.80 -1.86
CA ASN A 69 -1.52 5.95 -1.49
C ASN A 69 -2.49 4.88 -2.04
N VAL A 70 -2.04 3.93 -2.85
CA VAL A 70 -2.89 2.90 -3.46
C VAL A 70 -2.78 1.57 -2.73
N THR A 71 -3.91 1.04 -2.27
CA THR A 71 -4.09 -0.38 -1.91
C THR A 71 -4.46 -1.17 -3.15
N LEU A 72 -3.79 -2.31 -3.40
CA LEU A 72 -4.10 -3.20 -4.52
C LEU A 72 -4.75 -4.49 -4.04
N VAL A 73 -5.87 -4.87 -4.66
CA VAL A 73 -6.52 -6.17 -4.47
C VAL A 73 -6.54 -6.92 -5.79
N ILE A 74 -5.92 -8.10 -5.82
CA ILE A 74 -5.76 -8.91 -7.04
C ILE A 74 -6.65 -10.15 -6.93
N LYS A 75 -7.41 -10.40 -7.98
CA LYS A 75 -8.22 -11.61 -8.14
C LYS A 75 -7.86 -12.32 -9.44
N GLN A 76 -7.73 -13.65 -9.40
CA GLN A 76 -7.62 -14.41 -10.63
C GLN A 76 -8.99 -14.59 -11.29
N GLY A 77 -9.05 -14.37 -12.59
CA GLY A 77 -10.27 -14.55 -13.39
C GLY A 77 -9.99 -14.46 -14.87
N ASP A 78 -10.89 -15.01 -15.69
CA ASP A 78 -10.69 -15.15 -17.15
C ASP A 78 -10.72 -13.82 -17.91
N THR A 79 -11.41 -12.82 -17.38
CA THR A 79 -11.56 -11.50 -18.03
C THR A 79 -10.77 -10.47 -17.25
N GLN A 80 -9.90 -9.74 -17.96
CA GLN A 80 -9.15 -8.65 -17.35
C GLN A 80 -10.07 -7.47 -17.05
N LYS A 81 -9.99 -6.96 -15.81
CA LYS A 81 -10.82 -5.87 -15.33
C LYS A 81 -10.05 -5.07 -14.28
N VAL A 82 -10.15 -3.74 -14.37
CA VAL A 82 -9.59 -2.82 -13.38
C VAL A 82 -10.72 -1.94 -12.84
N GLU A 83 -10.87 -1.89 -11.53
CA GLU A 83 -11.85 -1.04 -10.86
C GLU A 83 -11.13 -0.19 -9.81
N ILE A 84 -11.43 1.10 -9.78
CA ILE A 84 -10.94 2.05 -8.79
C ILE A 84 -12.06 2.38 -7.81
N GLU A 85 -11.82 2.14 -6.54
CA GLU A 85 -12.67 2.54 -5.42
C GLU A 85 -11.97 3.64 -4.63
N THR A 86 -12.57 4.82 -4.59
CA THR A 86 -12.03 5.98 -3.86
C THR A 86 -13.16 6.97 -3.56
N GLY A 87 -12.86 8.01 -2.83
CA GLY A 87 -13.80 9.13 -2.63
C GLY A 87 -14.08 9.87 -3.93
N GLU A 88 -15.31 10.30 -4.17
CA GLU A 88 -15.68 11.05 -5.37
C GLU A 88 -14.85 12.31 -5.55
N ASN A 89 -14.51 13.00 -4.44
CA ASN A 89 -13.69 14.20 -4.47
C ASN A 89 -12.20 13.91 -4.78
N LEU A 90 -11.75 12.66 -4.62
CA LEU A 90 -10.35 12.24 -4.82
C LEU A 90 -10.12 11.60 -6.19
N ARG A 91 -11.21 11.28 -6.91
CA ARG A 91 -11.19 10.41 -8.09
C ARG A 91 -10.33 10.94 -9.23
N ASP A 92 -10.29 12.25 -9.42
CA ASP A 92 -9.56 12.88 -10.54
C ASP A 92 -8.03 12.78 -10.39
N GLU A 93 -7.53 12.57 -9.18
CA GLU A 93 -6.11 12.42 -8.87
C GLU A 93 -5.65 10.95 -8.84
N VAL A 94 -6.56 9.99 -9.12
CA VAL A 94 -6.25 8.56 -9.18
C VAL A 94 -6.22 8.08 -10.62
N ALA A 95 -5.10 7.50 -11.03
CA ALA A 95 -4.91 7.00 -12.39
C ALA A 95 -4.57 5.51 -12.44
N ALA A 96 -5.04 4.85 -13.51
CA ALA A 96 -4.65 3.51 -13.92
C ALA A 96 -4.31 3.55 -15.42
N VAL A 97 -3.03 3.45 -15.76
CA VAL A 97 -2.52 3.59 -17.12
C VAL A 97 -1.68 2.38 -17.48
N VAL A 98 -1.80 1.88 -18.72
CA VAL A 98 -0.94 0.79 -19.20
C VAL A 98 0.14 1.34 -20.14
N GLU A 99 1.40 1.06 -19.78
CA GLU A 99 2.58 1.39 -20.57
C GLU A 99 3.45 0.12 -20.73
N ASP A 100 3.77 -0.23 -21.94
CA ASP A 100 4.61 -1.41 -22.28
C ASP A 100 4.16 -2.72 -21.60
N GLY A 101 2.84 -2.96 -21.53
CA GLY A 101 2.25 -4.15 -20.89
C GLY A 101 2.32 -4.12 -19.36
N ARG A 102 2.54 -2.96 -18.76
CA ARG A 102 2.56 -2.70 -17.32
C ARG A 102 1.42 -1.76 -16.94
N LEU A 103 0.56 -2.19 -16.04
CA LEU A 103 -0.42 -1.34 -15.39
C LEU A 103 0.29 -0.51 -14.30
N ILE A 104 0.21 0.80 -14.43
CA ILE A 104 0.75 1.78 -13.50
C ILE A 104 -0.43 2.38 -12.73
N LEU A 105 -0.40 2.25 -11.41
CA LEU A 105 -1.42 2.76 -10.51
C LEU A 105 -0.83 3.89 -9.67
N THR A 106 -1.47 5.06 -9.70
CA THR A 106 -1.04 6.26 -8.97
C THR A 106 -2.21 6.94 -8.29
N ASP A 107 -1.95 7.55 -7.14
CA ASP A 107 -2.86 8.44 -6.43
C ASP A 107 -2.04 9.64 -5.93
N THR A 108 -2.29 10.81 -6.50
CA THR A 108 -1.54 12.04 -6.19
C THR A 108 -2.22 12.91 -5.13
N ASN A 109 -3.19 12.37 -4.39
CA ASN A 109 -3.81 13.03 -3.25
C ASN A 109 -2.90 13.05 -2.00
N ASP A 110 -1.74 13.72 -2.10
CA ASP A 110 -0.64 13.61 -1.12
C ASP A 110 -0.90 14.36 0.19
N CYS A 111 -1.61 15.50 0.11
CA CYS A 111 -1.84 16.33 1.28
C CYS A 111 -3.16 15.98 1.97
N ASN A 112 -3.10 15.68 3.28
CA ASN A 112 -4.28 15.26 4.03
C ASN A 112 -4.26 15.76 5.48
N TYR A 113 -5.13 16.73 5.81
CA TYR A 113 -5.37 17.19 7.18
C TYR A 113 -6.72 16.78 7.74
N VAL A 114 -7.68 16.37 6.92
CA VAL A 114 -9.08 16.20 7.33
C VAL A 114 -9.67 14.83 7.04
N ARG A 115 -9.09 14.07 6.10
CA ARG A 115 -9.56 12.73 5.69
C ARG A 115 -8.67 11.60 6.24
N LYS A 116 -9.16 10.38 6.20
CA LYS A 116 -8.35 9.19 6.53
C LYS A 116 -7.44 8.82 5.36
N TYR A 117 -6.22 8.35 5.65
CA TYR A 117 -5.34 7.75 4.65
C TYR A 117 -5.87 6.42 4.14
N GLY A 118 -5.44 6.02 2.95
CA GLY A 118 -5.79 4.72 2.36
C GLY A 118 -7.22 4.63 1.85
N ALA A 119 -7.79 5.74 1.40
CA ALA A 119 -9.13 5.78 0.82
C ALA A 119 -9.20 5.14 -0.56
N THR A 120 -8.06 4.99 -1.26
CA THR A 120 -8.01 4.47 -2.63
C THR A 120 -7.65 2.99 -2.63
N VAL A 121 -8.54 2.19 -3.21
CA VAL A 121 -8.35 0.75 -3.45
C VAL A 121 -8.55 0.46 -4.93
N VAL A 122 -7.57 -0.19 -5.55
CA VAL A 122 -7.69 -0.66 -6.93
C VAL A 122 -7.86 -2.17 -6.93
N TYR A 123 -8.93 -2.63 -7.59
CA TYR A 123 -9.23 -4.04 -7.77
C TYR A 123 -8.85 -4.45 -9.19
N VAL A 124 -8.00 -5.45 -9.28
CA VAL A 124 -7.54 -6.00 -10.55
C VAL A 124 -7.96 -7.46 -10.66
N THR A 125 -8.80 -7.77 -11.64
CA THR A 125 -9.07 -9.15 -12.05
C THR A 125 -8.28 -9.45 -13.31
N THR A 126 -7.53 -10.57 -13.34
CA THR A 126 -6.74 -10.97 -14.51
C THR A 126 -6.49 -12.47 -14.54
N SER A 127 -6.27 -13.02 -15.72
CA SER A 127 -5.95 -14.44 -15.90
C SER A 127 -4.49 -14.77 -15.60
N ASN A 128 -3.58 -13.78 -15.73
CA ASN A 128 -2.16 -13.98 -15.50
C ASN A 128 -1.46 -12.67 -15.09
N LEU A 129 -0.48 -12.80 -14.18
CA LEU A 129 0.51 -11.76 -13.87
C LEU A 129 1.88 -12.40 -13.75
N THR A 130 2.88 -11.71 -14.26
CA THR A 130 4.29 -12.11 -14.17
C THR A 130 5.09 -11.27 -13.20
N GLU A 131 4.63 -10.05 -12.89
CA GLU A 131 5.34 -9.11 -12.02
C GLU A 131 4.37 -8.20 -11.25
N ILE A 132 4.64 -8.01 -9.97
CA ILE A 132 4.04 -6.98 -9.13
C ILE A 132 5.17 -6.21 -8.46
N ARG A 133 5.19 -4.90 -8.69
CA ARG A 133 6.16 -3.98 -8.10
C ARG A 133 5.44 -3.03 -7.16
N SER A 134 5.89 -2.98 -5.91
CA SER A 134 5.40 -2.05 -4.90
C SER A 134 6.32 -0.85 -4.78
N SER A 135 5.74 0.34 -4.87
CA SER A 135 6.27 1.63 -4.44
C SER A 135 5.23 2.32 -3.57
N THR A 136 4.56 1.56 -2.69
CA THR A 136 3.52 2.01 -1.77
C THR A 136 3.68 1.33 -0.42
N GLY A 137 3.44 2.07 0.68
CA GLY A 137 3.32 1.51 2.03
C GLY A 137 1.94 0.89 2.31
N PHE A 138 1.01 0.91 1.34
CA PHE A 138 -0.29 0.28 1.48
C PHE A 138 -0.28 -1.18 1.01
N PRO A 139 -1.19 -2.03 1.56
CA PRO A 139 -1.17 -3.46 1.28
C PRO A 139 -1.47 -3.83 -0.18
N ILE A 140 -0.74 -4.81 -0.71
CA ILE A 140 -1.06 -5.55 -1.92
C ILE A 140 -1.59 -6.91 -1.48
N ARG A 141 -2.86 -7.23 -1.81
CA ARG A 141 -3.55 -8.42 -1.32
C ARG A 141 -4.15 -9.24 -2.45
N SER A 142 -4.23 -10.56 -2.27
CA SER A 142 -5.03 -11.41 -3.13
C SER A 142 -6.47 -11.55 -2.59
N ASP A 143 -7.46 -11.60 -3.51
CA ASP A 143 -8.83 -12.04 -3.26
C ASP A 143 -8.96 -13.48 -3.76
N GLY A 144 -8.58 -14.44 -2.91
CA GLY A 144 -8.44 -15.84 -3.22
C GLY A 144 -7.05 -16.24 -3.72
N VAL A 145 -6.91 -17.49 -4.12
CA VAL A 145 -5.63 -18.06 -4.55
C VAL A 145 -5.27 -17.56 -5.96
N LEU A 146 -4.02 -17.11 -6.13
CA LEU A 146 -3.44 -16.73 -7.41
C LEU A 146 -2.61 -17.89 -7.97
N SER A 147 -3.08 -18.50 -9.07
CA SER A 147 -2.45 -19.68 -9.71
C SER A 147 -1.78 -19.27 -11.03
N PHE A 148 -0.73 -18.47 -10.92
CA PHE A 148 0.07 -18.02 -12.07
C PHE A 148 1.25 -18.96 -12.32
N GLY A 149 1.73 -19.04 -13.57
CA GLY A 149 2.89 -19.88 -13.89
C GLY A 149 4.17 -19.40 -13.21
N SER A 150 4.43 -18.10 -13.23
CA SER A 150 5.59 -17.48 -12.60
C SER A 150 5.22 -16.08 -12.13
N LEU A 151 5.58 -15.74 -10.89
CA LEU A 151 5.32 -14.42 -10.31
C LEU A 151 6.59 -13.85 -9.68
N SER A 152 6.89 -12.59 -9.98
CA SER A 152 7.96 -11.82 -9.35
C SER A 152 7.40 -10.67 -8.54
N LEU A 153 7.81 -10.55 -7.28
CA LEU A 153 7.43 -9.49 -6.35
C LEU A 153 8.65 -8.61 -6.08
N PHE A 154 8.48 -7.31 -6.28
CA PHE A 154 9.54 -6.33 -6.09
C PHE A 154 9.14 -5.24 -5.11
N SER A 155 10.01 -4.94 -4.15
CA SER A 155 10.00 -3.72 -3.35
C SER A 155 11.45 -3.26 -3.20
N GLU A 156 11.95 -2.58 -4.24
CA GLU A 156 13.37 -2.19 -4.37
C GLU A 156 13.53 -0.95 -5.26
N SER A 157 14.61 -0.21 -5.06
CA SER A 157 14.90 1.05 -5.74
C SER A 157 16.13 1.01 -6.67
N PHE A 158 16.90 -0.08 -6.71
CA PHE A 158 18.15 -0.11 -7.47
C PHE A 158 17.97 -0.42 -8.97
N THR A 159 16.90 -1.14 -9.36
CA THR A 159 16.52 -1.34 -10.76
C THR A 159 15.33 -0.48 -11.19
N ASN A 160 14.65 0.15 -10.24
CA ASN A 160 13.55 1.06 -10.47
C ASN A 160 13.83 2.40 -9.77
N PRO A 161 14.54 3.34 -10.40
CA PRO A 161 14.87 4.63 -9.81
C PRO A 161 13.65 5.52 -9.57
N GLU A 162 12.49 5.17 -10.14
CA GLU A 162 11.22 5.87 -9.93
C GLU A 162 10.47 5.36 -8.70
N ALA A 163 10.96 4.31 -8.03
CA ALA A 163 10.38 3.85 -6.77
C ALA A 163 10.54 4.93 -5.69
N GLU A 164 9.43 5.42 -5.18
CA GLU A 164 9.37 6.46 -4.14
C GLU A 164 9.56 5.86 -2.76
N THR A 165 9.11 4.61 -2.56
CA THR A 165 9.25 3.87 -1.30
C THR A 165 9.61 2.41 -1.54
N THR A 166 10.18 1.75 -0.52
CA THR A 166 10.55 0.32 -0.50
C THR A 166 10.05 -0.37 0.77
N ASP A 167 8.89 0.04 1.27
CA ASP A 167 8.19 -0.46 2.46
C ASP A 167 6.94 -1.29 2.13
N GLY A 168 6.87 -1.87 0.94
CA GLY A 168 5.72 -2.61 0.43
C GLY A 168 5.24 -3.73 1.38
N GLU A 169 3.93 -3.88 1.48
CA GLU A 169 3.27 -4.95 2.21
C GLU A 169 2.55 -5.89 1.23
N PHE A 170 2.87 -7.20 1.27
CA PHE A 170 2.27 -8.22 0.40
C PHE A 170 1.59 -9.30 1.26
N ASN A 171 0.28 -9.47 1.07
CA ASN A 171 -0.53 -10.49 1.72
C ASN A 171 -1.17 -11.36 0.63
N LEU A 172 -0.54 -12.49 0.26
CA LEU A 172 -0.91 -13.25 -0.93
C LEU A 172 -1.12 -14.74 -0.63
N ASP A 173 -2.23 -15.28 -1.15
CA ASP A 173 -2.48 -16.70 -1.24
C ASP A 173 -2.07 -17.19 -2.64
N LEU A 174 -1.13 -18.13 -2.74
CA LEU A 174 -0.43 -18.50 -3.97
C LEU A 174 -0.48 -19.99 -4.26
N ASP A 175 -0.62 -20.32 -5.55
CA ASP A 175 -0.39 -21.67 -6.10
C ASP A 175 0.38 -21.51 -7.42
N VAL A 176 1.70 -21.34 -7.35
CA VAL A 176 2.52 -20.92 -8.48
C VAL A 176 3.71 -21.86 -8.70
N SER A 177 4.13 -22.06 -9.95
CA SER A 177 5.31 -22.89 -10.24
C SER A 177 6.61 -22.17 -9.84
N SER A 178 6.68 -20.85 -10.00
CA SER A 178 7.88 -20.08 -9.63
C SER A 178 7.50 -18.77 -8.98
N LEU A 179 8.04 -18.53 -7.79
CA LEU A 179 7.96 -17.25 -7.09
C LEU A 179 9.35 -16.64 -6.93
N ARG A 180 9.47 -15.36 -7.21
CA ARG A 180 10.67 -14.58 -6.92
C ARG A 180 10.34 -13.36 -6.08
N ILE A 181 11.11 -13.12 -5.02
CA ILE A 181 11.08 -11.87 -4.24
C ILE A 181 12.42 -11.16 -4.41
N THR A 182 12.37 -9.84 -4.63
CA THR A 182 13.56 -9.00 -4.61
C THR A 182 13.27 -7.70 -3.85
N VAL A 183 14.05 -7.46 -2.79
CA VAL A 183 13.85 -6.33 -1.87
C VAL A 183 15.16 -5.69 -1.44
N ASN A 184 15.12 -4.40 -1.09
CA ASN A 184 16.26 -3.67 -0.49
C ASN A 184 15.86 -2.67 0.61
N GLY A 185 14.61 -2.71 1.08
CA GLY A 185 14.04 -1.77 2.07
C GLY A 185 13.54 -2.46 3.33
N ILE A 186 12.31 -2.11 3.71
CA ILE A 186 11.63 -2.59 4.91
C ILE A 186 10.30 -3.30 4.58
N ALA A 187 10.22 -3.91 3.40
CA ALA A 187 9.01 -4.58 2.93
C ALA A 187 8.63 -5.78 3.81
N TYR A 188 7.33 -6.03 3.88
CA TYR A 188 6.74 -7.13 4.63
C TYR A 188 5.97 -8.08 3.70
N PHE A 189 6.19 -9.38 3.87
CA PHE A 189 5.51 -10.42 3.09
C PHE A 189 4.85 -11.43 4.03
N ASN A 190 3.56 -11.65 3.83
CA ASN A 190 2.80 -12.75 4.41
C ASN A 190 2.25 -13.60 3.26
N LEU A 191 2.85 -14.78 3.07
CA LEU A 191 2.61 -15.63 1.91
C LEU A 191 2.14 -17.00 2.34
N ARG A 192 1.12 -17.52 1.64
CA ARG A 192 0.48 -18.82 1.95
C ARG A 192 0.26 -19.62 0.68
N GLY A 193 0.10 -20.95 0.84
CA GLY A 193 -0.26 -21.85 -0.24
C GLY A 193 0.88 -22.72 -0.74
N ASN A 194 1.12 -22.79 -2.06
CA ASN A 194 2.10 -23.71 -2.63
C ASN A 194 2.98 -23.03 -3.68
N VAL A 195 4.25 -23.44 -3.73
CA VAL A 195 5.18 -23.02 -4.76
C VAL A 195 6.18 -24.15 -5.06
N GLU A 196 6.50 -24.37 -6.33
CA GLU A 196 7.52 -25.36 -6.70
C GLU A 196 8.93 -24.80 -6.47
N ASN A 197 9.23 -23.59 -6.99
CA ASN A 197 10.53 -22.94 -6.86
C ASN A 197 10.39 -21.53 -6.29
N PHE A 198 10.95 -21.32 -5.10
CA PHE A 198 10.93 -20.04 -4.41
C PHE A 198 12.31 -19.42 -4.35
N ASN A 199 12.48 -18.26 -5.00
CA ASN A 199 13.74 -17.50 -5.03
C ASN A 199 13.60 -16.22 -4.20
N ILE A 200 14.40 -16.11 -3.15
CA ILE A 200 14.41 -14.97 -2.21
C ILE A 200 15.71 -14.20 -2.35
N ASN A 201 15.64 -12.93 -2.70
CA ASN A 201 16.77 -12.02 -2.75
C ASN A 201 16.51 -10.78 -1.88
N ILE A 202 17.05 -10.78 -0.66
CA ILE A 202 17.08 -9.62 0.22
C ILE A 202 18.44 -8.97 0.03
N ALA A 203 18.50 -7.93 -0.82
CA ALA A 203 19.75 -7.28 -1.22
C ALA A 203 20.32 -6.37 -0.12
N ALA A 204 19.46 -5.82 0.73
CA ALA A 204 19.78 -5.00 1.90
C ALA A 204 18.50 -4.75 2.71
N GLY A 205 18.63 -4.01 3.83
CA GLY A 205 17.50 -3.48 4.61
C GLY A 205 16.98 -4.43 5.67
N ASP A 206 15.74 -4.17 6.11
CA ASP A 206 15.07 -4.86 7.24
C ASP A 206 13.76 -5.51 6.79
N SER A 207 13.70 -5.99 5.54
CA SER A 207 12.51 -6.66 5.01
C SER A 207 12.30 -8.00 5.71
N ARG A 208 11.03 -8.27 6.07
CA ARG A 208 10.58 -9.50 6.72
C ARG A 208 9.74 -10.35 5.76
N ILE A 209 10.01 -11.64 5.73
CA ILE A 209 9.26 -12.59 4.93
C ILE A 209 8.68 -13.67 5.85
N GLU A 210 7.36 -13.71 5.96
CA GLU A 210 6.58 -14.74 6.65
C GLU A 210 5.94 -15.63 5.58
N ALA A 211 6.59 -16.76 5.32
CA ALA A 211 6.21 -17.76 4.32
C ALA A 211 6.25 -19.19 4.92
N GLU A 212 6.06 -19.30 6.22
CA GLU A 212 5.92 -20.58 6.91
C GLU A 212 4.64 -21.33 6.53
N GLU A 213 3.63 -20.61 6.02
CA GLU A 213 2.40 -21.20 5.48
C GLU A 213 2.45 -21.36 3.93
N LEU A 214 3.57 -21.08 3.29
CA LEU A 214 3.83 -21.31 1.86
C LEU A 214 4.71 -22.54 1.69
N VAL A 215 4.09 -23.66 1.38
CA VAL A 215 4.79 -24.94 1.15
C VAL A 215 5.63 -24.85 -0.13
N ALA A 216 6.96 -24.82 -0.01
CA ALA A 216 7.87 -24.68 -1.13
C ALA A 216 8.67 -25.96 -1.38
N GLN A 217 8.68 -26.49 -2.63
CA GLN A 217 9.50 -27.67 -2.90
C GLN A 217 10.99 -27.33 -2.86
N ASN A 218 11.40 -26.26 -3.53
CA ASN A 218 12.79 -25.81 -3.59
C ASN A 218 12.89 -24.33 -3.22
N ILE A 219 13.79 -23.99 -2.30
CA ILE A 219 14.08 -22.62 -1.92
C ILE A 219 15.53 -22.28 -2.26
N ASN A 220 15.72 -21.14 -2.93
CA ASN A 220 17.04 -20.51 -3.07
C ASN A 220 17.01 -19.12 -2.42
N ILE A 221 17.94 -18.88 -1.48
CA ILE A 221 17.95 -17.64 -0.71
C ILE A 221 19.30 -16.93 -0.77
N ASN A 222 19.29 -15.63 -1.07
CA ASN A 222 20.37 -14.70 -0.84
C ASN A 222 19.90 -13.65 0.16
N HIS A 223 20.38 -13.73 1.40
CA HIS A 223 19.90 -12.89 2.50
C HIS A 223 21.01 -11.99 3.03
N ARG A 224 20.85 -10.66 2.83
CA ARG A 224 21.74 -9.61 3.34
C ARG A 224 21.03 -8.63 4.26
N GLY A 225 19.79 -8.92 4.62
CA GLY A 225 18.98 -8.09 5.52
C GLY A 225 19.26 -8.35 6.99
N SER A 226 18.57 -7.59 7.82
CA SER A 226 18.64 -7.66 9.29
C SER A 226 17.46 -8.37 9.93
N ASN A 227 16.32 -8.50 9.24
CA ASN A 227 15.13 -9.16 9.75
C ASN A 227 15.10 -10.65 9.36
N ASP A 228 14.30 -11.42 10.06
CA ASP A 228 14.19 -12.87 9.87
C ASP A 228 13.33 -13.22 8.65
N VAL A 229 13.61 -14.42 8.09
CA VAL A 229 12.85 -15.05 7.00
C VAL A 229 12.31 -16.38 7.51
N LEU A 230 10.98 -16.53 7.49
CA LEU A 230 10.28 -17.75 7.89
C LEU A 230 9.87 -18.51 6.63
N ILE A 231 10.22 -19.81 6.53
CA ILE A 231 10.03 -20.61 5.32
C ILE A 231 9.67 -22.08 5.64
N ASP A 232 9.04 -22.74 4.67
CA ASP A 232 8.69 -24.17 4.73
C ASP A 232 9.19 -24.96 3.50
N PRO A 233 10.53 -25.25 3.38
CA PRO A 233 11.11 -26.01 2.28
C PRO A 233 10.86 -27.52 2.45
N GLN A 234 10.42 -28.19 1.38
CA GLN A 234 10.16 -29.63 1.45
C GLN A 234 11.32 -30.50 0.94
N LEU A 235 11.89 -30.17 -0.22
CA LEU A 235 12.93 -30.97 -0.86
C LEU A 235 14.33 -30.36 -0.70
N LYS A 236 14.45 -29.07 -0.98
CA LYS A 236 15.77 -28.42 -1.00
C LYS A 236 15.72 -26.99 -0.46
N ILE A 237 16.75 -26.64 0.32
CA ILE A 237 17.13 -25.25 0.58
C ILE A 237 18.58 -25.03 0.19
N SER A 238 18.84 -23.96 -0.56
CA SER A 238 20.19 -23.57 -0.98
C SER A 238 20.37 -22.05 -0.91
N GLY A 239 21.61 -21.60 -0.84
CA GLY A 239 21.89 -20.17 -0.92
C GLY A 239 22.91 -19.66 0.07
N VAL A 240 22.84 -18.34 0.36
CA VAL A 240 23.89 -17.67 1.15
C VAL A 240 23.27 -16.65 2.11
N LEU A 241 23.66 -16.74 3.39
CA LEU A 241 23.31 -15.79 4.45
C LEU A 241 24.49 -14.85 4.71
N ARG A 242 24.32 -13.56 4.42
CA ARG A 242 25.33 -12.49 4.56
C ARG A 242 24.88 -11.36 5.46
N GLY A 243 23.67 -11.44 6.00
CA GLY A 243 23.05 -10.48 6.89
C GLY A 243 23.14 -10.88 8.36
N THR A 244 22.35 -10.19 9.18
CA THR A 244 22.18 -10.49 10.61
C THR A 244 20.87 -11.22 10.92
N GLY A 245 19.87 -11.14 10.02
CA GLY A 245 18.61 -11.84 10.16
C GLY A 245 18.80 -13.35 9.97
N ASP A 246 18.03 -14.14 10.72
CA ASP A 246 18.02 -15.58 10.64
C ASP A 246 17.02 -16.10 9.60
N VAL A 247 17.22 -17.33 9.17
CA VAL A 247 16.27 -18.09 8.35
C VAL A 247 15.68 -19.21 9.20
N LEU A 248 14.40 -19.07 9.54
CA LEU A 248 13.68 -20.06 10.33
C LEU A 248 12.94 -21.02 9.39
N SER A 249 13.33 -22.28 9.39
CA SER A 249 12.76 -23.31 8.55
C SER A 249 11.85 -24.23 9.35
N TYR A 250 10.57 -24.28 8.99
CA TYR A 250 9.53 -25.07 9.68
C TYR A 250 9.53 -26.54 9.26
N THR A 251 10.14 -26.86 8.14
CA THR A 251 10.45 -28.25 7.73
C THR A 251 11.94 -28.35 7.52
N ARG A 252 12.52 -29.51 7.85
CA ARG A 252 13.89 -29.86 7.52
C ARG A 252 13.91 -30.60 6.18
N PRO A 253 14.34 -29.94 5.08
CA PRO A 253 14.31 -30.56 3.76
C PRO A 253 15.38 -31.65 3.61
N VAL A 254 15.27 -32.43 2.54
CA VAL A 254 16.20 -33.54 2.24
C VAL A 254 17.60 -33.02 1.89
N GLU A 255 17.65 -31.91 1.13
CA GLU A 255 18.91 -31.33 0.66
C GLU A 255 19.10 -29.93 1.28
N ILE A 256 20.25 -29.71 1.91
CA ILE A 256 20.60 -28.46 2.57
C ILE A 256 21.99 -28.04 2.06
N ASP A 257 22.03 -26.91 1.32
CA ASP A 257 23.26 -26.30 0.80
C ASP A 257 23.24 -24.78 1.05
N VAL A 258 23.34 -24.39 2.31
CA VAL A 258 23.31 -22.99 2.75
C VAL A 258 24.67 -22.61 3.36
N GLN A 259 25.24 -21.51 2.86
CA GLN A 259 26.46 -20.92 3.38
C GLN A 259 26.14 -19.78 4.35
N GLU A 260 26.57 -19.88 5.58
CA GLU A 260 26.45 -18.85 6.61
C GLU A 260 27.74 -18.04 6.68
N LEU A 261 27.77 -16.87 6.05
CA LEU A 261 28.98 -16.05 5.91
C LEU A 261 29.06 -14.87 6.90
N TYR A 262 28.00 -14.65 7.67
CA TYR A 262 27.97 -13.60 8.69
C TYR A 262 27.22 -14.08 9.96
N ASN A 263 26.41 -13.23 10.58
CA ASN A 263 25.76 -13.56 11.87
C ASN A 263 24.46 -14.38 11.72
N GLY A 264 23.71 -14.17 10.63
CA GLY A 264 22.46 -14.88 10.37
C GLY A 264 22.69 -16.39 10.21
N ARG A 265 21.75 -17.17 10.68
CA ARG A 265 21.80 -18.65 10.74
C ARG A 265 20.57 -19.26 10.07
N LEU A 266 20.71 -20.48 9.59
CA LEU A 266 19.61 -21.36 9.23
C LEU A 266 19.21 -22.16 10.46
N ILE A 267 18.01 -21.92 10.98
CA ILE A 267 17.49 -22.54 12.20
C ILE A 267 16.28 -23.38 11.82
N PHE A 268 16.27 -24.65 12.24
CA PHE A 268 15.10 -25.52 12.08
C PHE A 268 14.22 -25.40 13.35
N VAL A 269 12.95 -25.00 13.13
CA VAL A 269 11.95 -24.85 14.20
C VAL A 269 11.38 -26.24 14.49
N GLU A 270 11.37 -26.65 15.78
CA GLU A 270 10.83 -27.94 16.25
C GLU A 270 9.34 -27.83 16.61
#